data_6a97c5b2c3b53e4b421b3af5b6dd4821
#
_entry.id   6a97c5b2c3b53e4b421b3af5b6dd4821
#
_cell.length_a   1.000
_cell.length_b   1.000
_cell.length_c   1.000
_cell.angle_alpha   90.00
_cell.angle_beta   90.00
_cell.angle_gamma   90.00
#
_symmetry.space_group_name_H-M   'P 1'
#
loop_
_entity.id
_entity.type
_entity.pdbx_description
1 polymer ?
#
loop_
_entity_poly.entity_id
_entity_poly.type
_entity_poly.pdbx_seq_one_letter_code
_entity_poly.pdbx_strand_id
1 'polypeptide(L)'
;MKCIKIRIDQLGRVRDSEILVSPLMVFSGESGLGKSYLALLCHYFFELLINTNRLNHFFADNNIDFNVLSKDFKDAGMALEIKKQDLEAWMAKDAILYLRYMLGYDGISGNIQITLPESVPDVMTFTYKKELTGLVNEEEIYTILSLGNLRFRIQEKTQFDESPFAFLLRFVMIDCIFGNYQMLDSTFVLPPSRGPILTEQIIPTTGMYSEFFNDMAGLNRIKPRPDTASDIVLHLFKTILEGEVNKEETTYIYTTNDASMPVSAAAASIREIAPLQILAKKQDVSKCAILVEEPEAHLHPLKQRMMADIIGALSHSGAFMQITTHSDYFLR
;
A
#
# COMPACT_ATOMS: atom_id res chain seq x y z
N MET A 1 6.44 13.68 3.60
CA MET A 1 7.17 12.39 3.52
C MET A 1 8.66 12.68 3.37
N LYS A 2 9.49 12.00 4.15
CA LYS A 2 10.96 12.09 4.01
C LYS A 2 11.43 11.13 2.93
N CYS A 3 12.54 11.48 2.28
CA CYS A 3 12.99 10.82 1.05
C CYS A 3 13.53 9.41 1.32
N ILE A 4 12.97 8.44 0.61
CA ILE A 4 13.48 7.08 0.49
C ILE A 4 14.10 6.97 -0.89
N LYS A 5 15.31 6.43 -0.95
CA LYS A 5 16.06 6.28 -2.18
C LYS A 5 16.09 4.80 -2.59
N ILE A 6 15.82 4.54 -3.85
CA ILE A 6 15.98 3.22 -4.47
C ILE A 6 17.00 3.36 -5.58
N ARG A 7 18.16 2.76 -5.43
CA ARG A 7 19.17 2.64 -6.49
C ARG A 7 18.99 1.30 -7.18
N ILE A 8 18.99 1.32 -8.49
CA ILE A 8 18.79 0.16 -9.34
C ILE A 8 20.05 0.00 -10.21
N ASP A 9 20.90 -0.94 -9.86
CA ASP A 9 22.04 -1.30 -10.70
C ASP A 9 21.54 -2.07 -11.93
N GLN A 10 20.59 -3.00 -11.73
CA GLN A 10 19.91 -3.73 -12.79
C GLN A 10 18.57 -4.28 -12.30
N LEU A 11 17.49 -4.08 -13.09
CA LEU A 11 16.20 -4.74 -12.93
C LEU A 11 15.49 -4.84 -14.29
N GLY A 12 15.46 -6.02 -14.86
CA GLY A 12 14.98 -6.21 -16.22
C GLY A 12 15.77 -5.38 -17.23
N ARG A 13 15.12 -4.41 -17.89
CA ARG A 13 15.76 -3.44 -18.81
C ARG A 13 16.23 -2.16 -18.12
N VAL A 14 15.79 -1.91 -16.91
CA VAL A 14 16.23 -0.74 -16.14
C VAL A 14 17.65 -0.96 -15.63
N ARG A 15 18.53 0.03 -15.81
CA ARG A 15 19.92 -0.01 -15.39
C ARG A 15 20.36 1.34 -14.85
N ASP A 16 21.33 1.32 -13.95
CA ASP A 16 22.05 2.49 -13.43
C ASP A 16 21.14 3.68 -13.12
N SER A 17 20.01 3.39 -12.45
CA SER A 17 18.94 4.36 -12.19
C SER A 17 18.77 4.59 -10.69
N GLU A 18 18.28 5.78 -10.35
CA GLU A 18 17.96 6.15 -8.98
C GLU A 18 16.55 6.74 -8.93
N ILE A 19 15.77 6.30 -7.95
CA ILE A 19 14.42 6.80 -7.69
C ILE A 19 14.38 7.39 -6.30
N LEU A 20 13.82 8.59 -6.18
CA LEU A 20 13.44 9.19 -4.92
C LEU A 20 11.92 9.03 -4.77
N VAL A 21 11.51 8.20 -3.81
CA VAL A 21 10.08 7.95 -3.59
C VAL A 21 9.42 9.23 -3.10
N SER A 22 8.38 9.66 -3.80
CA SER A 22 7.63 10.88 -3.55
C SER A 22 6.12 10.62 -3.54
N PRO A 23 5.30 11.55 -2.99
CA PRO A 23 3.85 11.36 -2.92
C PRO A 23 3.17 11.12 -4.26
N LEU A 24 3.67 11.74 -5.34
CA LEU A 24 3.21 11.49 -6.70
C LEU A 24 4.39 11.04 -7.56
N MET A 25 4.26 9.85 -8.14
CA MET A 25 5.24 9.25 -9.05
C MET A 25 4.55 8.89 -10.37
N VAL A 26 5.06 9.41 -11.47
CA VAL A 26 4.54 9.11 -12.82
C VAL A 26 5.67 8.52 -13.66
N PHE A 27 5.50 7.28 -14.10
CA PHE A 27 6.43 6.55 -14.95
C PHE A 27 5.87 6.51 -16.37
N SER A 28 6.47 7.27 -17.26
CA SER A 28 6.05 7.36 -18.68
C SER A 28 7.10 6.79 -19.62
N GLY A 29 6.69 6.45 -20.83
CA GLY A 29 7.56 5.99 -21.90
C GLY A 29 6.99 4.79 -22.67
N GLU A 30 7.78 4.25 -23.61
CA GLU A 30 7.38 3.13 -24.45
C GLU A 30 7.13 1.84 -23.65
N SER A 31 6.40 0.89 -24.27
CA SER A 31 6.11 -0.41 -23.67
C SER A 31 7.38 -1.23 -23.46
N GLY A 32 7.40 -2.03 -22.39
CA GLY A 32 8.49 -2.94 -22.10
C GLY A 32 9.78 -2.31 -21.56
N LEU A 33 9.80 -1.00 -21.21
CA LEU A 33 10.94 -0.33 -20.61
C LEU A 33 11.08 -0.54 -19.09
N GLY A 34 10.11 -1.19 -18.45
CA GLY A 34 10.16 -1.50 -17.01
C GLY A 34 9.38 -0.53 -16.11
N LYS A 35 8.47 0.28 -16.68
CA LYS A 35 7.64 1.22 -15.89
C LYS A 35 6.90 0.55 -14.74
N SER A 36 6.22 -0.58 -15.01
CA SER A 36 5.52 -1.35 -13.98
C SER A 36 6.48 -1.84 -12.88
N TYR A 37 7.72 -2.23 -13.23
CA TYR A 37 8.71 -2.60 -12.23
C TYR A 37 9.03 -1.44 -11.30
N LEU A 38 9.24 -0.23 -11.86
CA LEU A 38 9.55 0.97 -11.08
C LEU A 38 8.37 1.40 -10.21
N ALA A 39 7.16 1.39 -10.76
CA ALA A 39 5.95 1.74 -10.02
C ALA A 39 5.68 0.75 -8.87
N LEU A 40 5.81 -0.56 -9.11
CA LEU A 40 5.68 -1.59 -8.10
C LEU A 40 6.78 -1.52 -7.03
N LEU A 41 8.03 -1.17 -7.39
CA LEU A 41 9.08 -0.94 -6.40
C LEU A 41 8.74 0.22 -5.46
N CYS A 42 8.19 1.30 -5.99
CA CYS A 42 7.74 2.42 -5.16
C CYS A 42 6.55 2.02 -4.29
N HIS A 43 5.61 1.26 -4.86
CA HIS A 43 4.42 0.78 -4.15
C HIS A 43 4.77 -0.22 -3.04
N TYR A 44 5.76 -1.11 -3.29
CA TYR A 44 6.28 -2.05 -2.30
C TYR A 44 6.56 -1.39 -0.95
N PHE A 45 7.13 -0.20 -0.98
CA PHE A 45 7.46 0.52 0.24
C PHE A 45 6.22 0.84 1.08
N PHE A 46 5.13 1.28 0.45
CA PHE A 46 3.88 1.55 1.16
C PHE A 46 3.24 0.24 1.63
N GLU A 47 3.26 -0.78 0.80
CA GLU A 47 2.76 -2.12 1.14
C GLU A 47 3.49 -2.72 2.34
N LEU A 48 4.82 -2.59 2.41
CA LEU A 48 5.62 -3.03 3.56
C LEU A 48 5.17 -2.39 4.87
N LEU A 49 4.76 -1.11 4.84
CA LEU A 49 4.34 -0.38 6.02
C LEU A 49 2.89 -0.67 6.44
N ILE A 50 2.07 -1.21 5.54
CA ILE A 50 0.67 -1.56 5.83
C ILE A 50 0.52 -3.04 6.11
N ASN A 51 1.13 -3.88 5.30
CA ASN A 51 1.05 -5.33 5.42
C ASN A 51 2.01 -5.85 6.48
N THR A 52 1.49 -6.04 7.68
CA THR A 52 2.26 -6.50 8.85
C THR A 52 2.94 -7.84 8.63
N ASN A 53 2.36 -8.72 7.79
CA ASN A 53 2.94 -10.02 7.49
C ASN A 53 4.32 -9.91 6.81
N ARG A 54 4.57 -8.85 6.02
CA ARG A 54 5.89 -8.67 5.40
C ARG A 54 6.98 -8.41 6.43
N LEU A 55 6.77 -7.51 7.36
CA LEU A 55 7.76 -7.28 8.44
C LEU A 55 7.91 -8.51 9.36
N ASN A 56 6.87 -9.35 9.51
CA ASN A 56 7.03 -10.64 10.19
C ASN A 56 8.06 -11.53 9.50
N HIS A 57 8.11 -11.52 8.14
CA HIS A 57 9.14 -12.26 7.41
C HIS A 57 10.54 -11.75 7.71
N PHE A 58 10.75 -10.44 7.88
CA PHE A 58 12.05 -9.92 8.33
C PHE A 58 12.52 -10.56 9.63
N PHE A 59 11.64 -10.66 10.63
CA PHE A 59 11.97 -11.27 11.90
C PHE A 59 12.17 -12.78 11.77
N ALA A 60 11.33 -13.47 11.00
CA ALA A 60 11.45 -14.91 10.75
C ALA A 60 12.75 -15.27 10.03
N ASP A 61 13.13 -14.52 8.97
CA ASP A 61 14.37 -14.71 8.20
C ASP A 61 15.63 -14.50 9.05
N ASN A 62 15.52 -13.70 10.12
CA ASN A 62 16.60 -13.48 11.10
C ASN A 62 16.49 -14.40 12.33
N ASN A 63 15.61 -15.41 12.33
CA ASN A 63 15.34 -16.33 13.44
C ASN A 63 14.94 -15.61 14.73
N ILE A 64 14.19 -14.52 14.63
CA ILE A 64 13.68 -13.74 15.76
C ILE A 64 12.21 -14.07 15.96
N ASP A 65 11.90 -14.79 17.06
CA ASP A 65 10.53 -15.10 17.48
C ASP A 65 10.25 -14.45 18.84
N PHE A 66 9.25 -13.57 18.88
CA PHE A 66 8.84 -12.91 20.10
C PHE A 66 8.38 -13.91 21.17
N ASN A 67 7.63 -14.95 20.80
CA ASN A 67 7.11 -15.95 21.75
C ASN A 67 8.22 -16.79 22.40
N VAL A 68 9.37 -16.91 21.73
CA VAL A 68 10.56 -17.57 22.28
C VAL A 68 11.33 -16.61 23.17
N LEU A 69 11.68 -15.41 22.65
CA LEU A 69 12.50 -14.43 23.37
C LEU A 69 11.82 -13.92 24.65
N SER A 70 10.50 -13.74 24.63
CA SER A 70 9.74 -13.20 25.77
C SER A 70 9.77 -14.11 27.01
N LYS A 71 10.08 -15.40 26.84
CA LYS A 71 10.22 -16.35 27.98
C LYS A 71 11.43 -16.03 28.86
N ASP A 72 12.47 -15.43 28.26
CA ASP A 72 13.70 -15.05 28.94
C ASP A 72 13.64 -13.63 29.52
N PHE A 73 12.52 -12.90 29.32
CA PHE A 73 12.34 -11.56 29.84
C PHE A 73 12.24 -11.59 31.37
N LYS A 74 13.13 -10.85 32.03
CA LYS A 74 13.13 -10.62 33.47
C LYS A 74 12.26 -9.40 33.82
N ASP A 75 12.69 -8.58 34.75
CA ASP A 75 11.93 -7.39 35.19
C ASP A 75 11.97 -6.25 34.15
N ALA A 76 13.15 -5.97 33.63
CA ALA A 76 13.38 -4.99 32.58
C ALA A 76 14.70 -5.26 31.84
N GLY A 77 14.80 -4.86 30.60
CA GLY A 77 16.04 -5.01 29.83
C GLY A 77 15.92 -4.70 28.34
N MET A 78 16.98 -5.02 27.63
CA MET A 78 17.01 -5.01 26.19
C MET A 78 16.47 -6.33 25.65
N ALA A 79 15.50 -6.26 24.74
CA ALA A 79 14.94 -7.44 24.07
C ALA A 79 15.67 -7.76 22.76
N LEU A 80 15.95 -6.73 21.94
CA LEU A 80 16.47 -6.91 20.59
C LEU A 80 17.06 -5.59 20.07
N GLU A 81 18.10 -5.69 19.24
CA GLU A 81 18.57 -4.58 18.40
C GLU A 81 18.44 -4.91 16.93
N ILE A 82 17.99 -3.94 16.13
CA ILE A 82 17.93 -4.02 14.68
C ILE A 82 18.77 -2.88 14.11
N LYS A 83 19.72 -3.23 13.24
CA LYS A 83 20.48 -2.26 12.47
C LYS A 83 19.71 -1.84 11.22
N LYS A 84 19.65 -0.55 10.96
CA LYS A 84 19.02 0.03 9.77
C LYS A 84 19.56 -0.62 8.47
N GLN A 85 20.86 -0.83 8.38
CA GLN A 85 21.51 -1.47 7.21
C GLN A 85 21.00 -2.90 6.96
N ASP A 86 20.77 -3.68 8.01
CA ASP A 86 20.27 -5.05 7.88
C ASP A 86 18.82 -5.04 7.36
N LEU A 87 18.01 -4.10 7.85
CA LEU A 87 16.65 -3.89 7.37
C LEU A 87 16.62 -3.44 5.90
N GLU A 88 17.46 -2.47 5.51
CA GLU A 88 17.61 -1.99 4.13
C GLU A 88 18.04 -3.12 3.18
N ALA A 89 19.00 -3.94 3.58
CA ALA A 89 19.48 -5.07 2.80
C ALA A 89 18.39 -6.16 2.63
N TRP A 90 17.61 -6.41 3.69
CA TRP A 90 16.49 -7.33 3.62
C TRP A 90 15.37 -6.78 2.72
N MET A 91 15.00 -5.50 2.88
CA MET A 91 13.98 -4.84 2.06
C MET A 91 14.32 -4.93 0.57
N ALA A 92 15.59 -4.77 0.19
CA ALA A 92 16.02 -4.89 -1.20
C ALA A 92 15.77 -6.28 -1.78
N LYS A 93 15.92 -7.34 -0.99
CA LYS A 93 15.60 -8.72 -1.39
C LYS A 93 14.09 -8.97 -1.44
N ASP A 94 13.38 -8.56 -0.40
CA ASP A 94 11.92 -8.74 -0.30
C ASP A 94 11.17 -7.96 -1.39
N ALA A 95 11.67 -6.79 -1.80
CA ALA A 95 11.11 -6.03 -2.93
C ALA A 95 11.16 -6.83 -4.26
N ILE A 96 12.21 -7.61 -4.51
CA ILE A 96 12.25 -8.48 -5.70
C ILE A 96 11.24 -9.63 -5.58
N LEU A 97 11.07 -10.20 -4.38
CA LEU A 97 10.03 -11.21 -4.15
C LEU A 97 8.62 -10.64 -4.34
N TYR A 98 8.40 -9.40 -3.87
CA TYR A 98 7.14 -8.68 -4.12
C TYR A 98 6.87 -8.49 -5.61
N LEU A 99 7.87 -8.08 -6.40
CA LEU A 99 7.73 -7.96 -7.86
C LEU A 99 7.37 -9.29 -8.52
N ARG A 100 8.01 -10.39 -8.11
CA ARG A 100 7.69 -11.74 -8.62
C ARG A 100 6.24 -12.10 -8.36
N TYR A 101 5.79 -11.89 -7.14
CA TYR A 101 4.41 -12.13 -6.74
C TYR A 101 3.44 -11.27 -7.56
N MET A 102 3.63 -9.95 -7.59
CA MET A 102 2.72 -9.01 -8.23
C MET A 102 2.61 -9.22 -9.74
N LEU A 103 3.68 -9.61 -10.38
CA LEU A 103 3.73 -9.85 -11.83
C LEU A 103 3.50 -11.33 -12.21
N GLY A 104 3.39 -12.23 -11.23
CA GLY A 104 3.19 -13.65 -11.46
C GLY A 104 4.34 -14.32 -12.23
N TYR A 105 5.58 -13.84 -12.02
CA TYR A 105 6.75 -14.35 -12.75
C TYR A 105 7.99 -14.49 -11.86
N ASP A 106 8.35 -15.72 -11.52
CA ASP A 106 9.48 -16.02 -10.63
C ASP A 106 10.85 -15.73 -11.24
N GLY A 107 10.95 -15.60 -12.56
CA GLY A 107 12.21 -15.33 -13.28
C GLY A 107 12.72 -13.89 -13.12
N ILE A 108 11.99 -13.00 -12.42
CA ILE A 108 12.44 -11.64 -12.16
C ILE A 108 13.66 -11.69 -11.24
N SER A 109 14.74 -11.06 -11.69
CA SER A 109 15.95 -10.85 -10.91
C SER A 109 16.44 -9.42 -11.05
N GLY A 110 17.09 -8.91 -10.03
CA GLY A 110 17.62 -7.56 -10.04
C GLY A 110 18.62 -7.34 -8.92
N ASN A 111 19.43 -6.31 -9.07
CA ASN A 111 20.29 -5.76 -8.04
C ASN A 111 19.81 -4.35 -7.73
N ILE A 112 19.24 -4.18 -6.55
CA ILE A 112 18.72 -2.91 -6.06
C ILE A 112 19.23 -2.65 -4.66
N GLN A 113 19.32 -1.38 -4.30
CA GLN A 113 19.67 -0.92 -2.96
C GLN A 113 18.56 0.03 -2.49
N ILE A 114 18.11 -0.15 -1.26
CA ILE A 114 17.13 0.73 -0.62
C ILE A 114 17.86 1.49 0.48
N THR A 115 17.67 2.80 0.53
CA THR A 115 18.21 3.66 1.59
C THR A 115 17.05 4.39 2.26
N LEU A 116 16.86 4.12 3.54
CA LEU A 116 15.89 4.79 4.39
C LEU A 116 16.38 6.19 4.79
N PRO A 117 15.49 7.15 5.06
CA PRO A 117 15.87 8.50 5.43
C PRO A 117 16.66 8.54 6.74
N GLU A 118 17.44 9.60 6.94
CA GLU A 118 18.24 9.82 8.17
C GLU A 118 17.40 9.88 9.45
N SER A 119 16.10 10.14 9.30
CA SER A 119 15.17 10.11 10.44
C SER A 119 14.93 8.73 11.02
N VAL A 120 15.21 7.66 10.27
CA VAL A 120 15.21 6.30 10.79
C VAL A 120 16.54 6.06 11.48
N PRO A 121 16.56 5.73 12.79
CA PRO A 121 17.81 5.53 13.54
C PRO A 121 18.67 4.41 12.95
N ASP A 122 20.00 4.58 13.03
CA ASP A 122 20.95 3.55 12.53
C ASP A 122 20.83 2.24 13.33
N VAL A 123 20.47 2.34 14.61
CA VAL A 123 20.16 1.20 15.49
C VAL A 123 18.83 1.45 16.17
N MET A 124 17.95 0.48 16.05
CA MET A 124 16.62 0.46 16.68
C MET A 124 16.63 -0.58 17.80
N THR A 125 16.57 -0.12 19.05
CA THR A 125 16.65 -0.97 20.23
C THR A 125 15.27 -1.17 20.84
N PHE A 126 14.81 -2.42 20.86
CA PHE A 126 13.62 -2.81 21.60
C PHE A 126 13.98 -3.05 23.05
N THR A 127 13.23 -2.44 23.95
CA THR A 127 13.35 -2.64 25.39
C THR A 127 12.04 -3.19 25.95
N TYR A 128 12.11 -3.86 27.09
CA TYR A 128 10.93 -4.39 27.76
C TYR A 128 10.96 -4.09 29.26
N LYS A 129 9.76 -4.04 29.84
CA LYS A 129 9.55 -3.95 31.29
C LYS A 129 8.34 -4.79 31.66
N LYS A 130 8.45 -5.59 32.72
CA LYS A 130 7.29 -6.27 33.30
C LYS A 130 6.60 -5.37 34.32
N GLU A 131 5.28 -5.30 34.23
CA GLU A 131 4.44 -4.57 35.19
C GLU A 131 3.37 -5.49 35.74
N LEU A 132 3.22 -5.46 37.08
CA LEU A 132 2.14 -6.11 37.78
C LEU A 132 0.98 -5.11 37.94
N THR A 133 -0.20 -5.47 37.46
CA THR A 133 -1.40 -4.70 37.78
C THR A 133 -2.27 -5.52 38.70
N GLY A 134 -2.32 -5.11 39.99
CA GLY A 134 -3.21 -5.69 40.98
C GLY A 134 -4.49 -4.90 41.12
N LEU A 135 -5.62 -5.45 40.70
CA LEU A 135 -6.91 -5.21 41.34
C LEU A 135 -7.19 -6.44 42.20
N VAL A 136 -7.31 -6.20 43.47
CA VAL A 136 -7.68 -7.01 44.63
C VAL A 136 -8.11 -8.50 44.41
N ASN A 137 -7.61 -9.31 43.56
CA ASN A 137 -7.69 -10.79 43.61
C ASN A 137 -7.09 -11.52 42.41
N GLU A 138 -6.57 -10.85 41.40
CA GLU A 138 -5.84 -11.47 40.30
C GLU A 138 -4.65 -10.60 39.91
N GLU A 139 -3.44 -11.09 40.16
CA GLU A 139 -2.21 -10.44 39.67
C GLU A 139 -2.06 -10.79 38.18
N GLU A 140 -2.31 -9.85 37.30
CA GLU A 140 -1.99 -9.99 35.89
C GLU A 140 -0.62 -9.37 35.59
N ILE A 141 0.26 -10.16 34.97
CA ILE A 141 1.56 -9.73 34.52
C ILE A 141 1.46 -9.26 33.07
N TYR A 142 1.93 -8.05 32.84
CA TYR A 142 2.04 -7.48 31.50
C TYR A 142 3.49 -7.18 31.15
N THR A 143 3.86 -7.46 29.90
CA THR A 143 5.10 -6.99 29.32
C THR A 143 4.82 -5.70 28.54
N ILE A 144 5.50 -4.61 28.89
CA ILE A 144 5.52 -3.41 28.07
C ILE A 144 6.74 -3.52 27.17
N LEU A 145 6.52 -3.70 25.88
CA LEU A 145 7.54 -3.65 24.86
C LEU A 145 7.61 -2.21 24.31
N SER A 146 8.81 -1.67 24.19
CA SER A 146 9.04 -0.29 23.75
C SER A 146 10.04 -0.24 22.60
N LEU A 147 9.80 0.66 21.64
CA LEU A 147 10.73 1.03 20.58
C LEU A 147 10.67 2.57 20.41
N GLY A 148 11.75 3.26 20.71
CA GLY A 148 11.75 4.71 20.78
C GLY A 148 10.71 5.22 21.79
N ASN A 149 9.79 6.06 21.35
CA ASN A 149 8.72 6.62 22.18
C ASN A 149 7.44 5.75 22.20
N LEU A 150 7.38 4.74 21.36
CA LEU A 150 6.22 3.85 21.28
C LEU A 150 6.29 2.77 22.35
N ARG A 151 5.12 2.45 22.90
CA ARG A 151 4.95 1.41 23.91
C ARG A 151 3.77 0.54 23.54
N PHE A 152 3.98 -0.78 23.61
CA PHE A 152 2.95 -1.77 23.38
C PHE A 152 2.82 -2.67 24.59
N ARG A 153 1.61 -2.74 25.16
CA ARG A 153 1.31 -3.53 26.35
C ARG A 153 0.83 -4.91 25.95
N ILE A 154 1.51 -5.94 26.40
CA ILE A 154 1.30 -7.33 26.04
C ILE A 154 0.93 -8.11 27.30
N GLN A 155 -0.22 -8.80 27.27
CA GLN A 155 -0.59 -9.72 28.35
C GLN A 155 0.17 -11.04 28.20
N GLU A 156 0.70 -11.59 29.28
CA GLU A 156 1.68 -12.70 29.27
C GLU A 156 1.20 -14.00 28.58
N LYS A 157 -0.11 -14.19 28.45
CA LYS A 157 -0.70 -15.39 27.83
C LYS A 157 -1.21 -15.17 26.41
N THR A 158 -1.00 -13.99 25.83
CA THR A 158 -1.49 -13.67 24.49
C THR A 158 -0.57 -14.30 23.45
N GLN A 159 -1.14 -15.11 22.56
CA GLN A 159 -0.48 -15.53 21.33
C GLN A 159 -0.76 -14.50 20.25
N PHE A 160 0.25 -14.17 19.47
CA PHE A 160 0.17 -13.17 18.41
C PHE A 160 0.38 -13.84 17.06
N ASP A 161 -0.52 -13.58 16.13
CA ASP A 161 -0.33 -13.92 14.72
C ASP A 161 0.69 -12.97 14.07
N GLU A 162 0.71 -11.71 14.52
CA GLU A 162 1.68 -10.71 14.15
C GLU A 162 2.72 -10.52 15.27
N SER A 163 4.00 -10.53 14.92
CA SER A 163 5.07 -10.27 15.89
C SER A 163 4.92 -8.87 16.50
N PRO A 164 4.88 -8.73 17.83
CA PRO A 164 4.91 -7.42 18.50
C PRO A 164 6.10 -6.54 18.09
N PHE A 165 7.22 -7.15 17.70
CA PHE A 165 8.36 -6.44 17.14
C PHE A 165 8.03 -5.82 15.78
N ALA A 166 7.38 -6.59 14.87
CA ALA A 166 6.97 -6.10 13.56
C ALA A 166 5.95 -4.96 13.70
N PHE A 167 4.99 -5.11 14.59
CA PHE A 167 4.00 -4.10 14.90
C PHE A 167 4.65 -2.76 15.31
N LEU A 168 5.54 -2.76 16.31
CA LEU A 168 6.21 -1.55 16.77
C LEU A 168 7.14 -0.97 15.70
N LEU A 169 7.92 -1.81 15.01
CA LEU A 169 8.83 -1.37 13.94
C LEU A 169 8.08 -0.63 12.85
N ARG A 170 6.94 -1.15 12.42
CA ARG A 170 6.06 -0.52 11.44
C ARG A 170 5.69 0.91 11.83
N PHE A 171 5.16 1.09 13.04
CA PHE A 171 4.75 2.43 13.51
C PHE A 171 5.93 3.39 13.64
N VAL A 172 7.07 2.93 14.12
CA VAL A 172 8.28 3.75 14.17
C VAL A 172 8.72 4.17 12.78
N MET A 173 8.70 3.26 11.81
CA MET A 173 9.03 3.59 10.42
C MET A 173 8.05 4.60 9.83
N ILE A 174 6.74 4.41 10.03
CA ILE A 174 5.72 5.36 9.57
C ILE A 174 5.97 6.74 10.16
N ASP A 175 6.19 6.84 11.48
CA ASP A 175 6.48 8.12 12.14
C ASP A 175 7.78 8.77 11.63
N CYS A 176 8.86 8.00 11.53
CA CYS A 176 10.13 8.49 11.02
C CYS A 176 10.04 9.03 9.60
N ILE A 177 9.21 8.43 8.74
CA ILE A 177 9.12 8.74 7.32
C ILE A 177 8.07 9.83 7.05
N PHE A 178 6.92 9.76 7.69
CA PHE A 178 5.80 10.65 7.43
C PHE A 178 5.65 11.74 8.51
N GLY A 179 6.23 11.55 9.71
CA GLY A 179 6.07 12.44 10.85
C GLY A 179 4.73 12.30 11.57
N ASN A 180 3.95 11.26 11.24
CA ASN A 180 2.67 10.97 11.87
C ASN A 180 2.30 9.51 11.66
N TYR A 181 1.94 8.77 12.71
CA TYR A 181 1.55 7.35 12.66
C TYR A 181 0.28 7.07 11.85
N GLN A 182 -0.57 8.07 11.66
CA GLN A 182 -1.87 7.93 10.98
C GLN A 182 -1.84 8.31 9.50
N MET A 183 -0.65 8.54 8.94
CA MET A 183 -0.52 9.01 7.56
C MET A 183 -0.79 7.94 6.50
N LEU A 184 -0.82 6.66 6.87
CA LEU A 184 -1.00 5.56 5.93
C LEU A 184 -1.86 4.47 6.57
N ASP A 185 -2.97 4.13 5.93
CA ASP A 185 -3.96 3.13 6.39
C ASP A 185 -4.11 1.96 5.42
N SER A 186 -4.00 2.22 4.12
CA SER A 186 -4.31 1.23 3.09
C SER A 186 -3.47 1.41 1.84
N THR A 187 -3.24 0.31 1.13
CA THR A 187 -2.64 0.28 -0.19
C THR A 187 -3.60 -0.33 -1.18
N PHE A 188 -3.56 0.13 -2.42
CA PHE A 188 -4.41 -0.36 -3.51
C PHE A 188 -3.61 -0.47 -4.80
N VAL A 189 -3.82 -1.56 -5.54
CA VAL A 189 -3.25 -1.75 -6.86
C VAL A 189 -4.37 -1.88 -7.87
N LEU A 190 -4.41 -0.97 -8.84
CA LEU A 190 -5.34 -1.01 -9.96
C LEU A 190 -4.58 -1.45 -11.22
N PRO A 191 -4.65 -2.74 -11.60
CA PRO A 191 -3.93 -3.27 -12.74
C PRO A 191 -4.48 -2.73 -14.07
N PRO A 192 -3.75 -2.88 -15.19
CA PRO A 192 -4.29 -2.59 -16.51
C PRO A 192 -5.44 -3.55 -16.83
N SER A 193 -6.39 -3.13 -17.66
CA SER A 193 -7.55 -3.95 -18.08
C SER A 193 -8.37 -4.51 -16.89
N ARG A 194 -8.58 -3.71 -15.85
CA ARG A 194 -9.30 -4.06 -14.61
C ARG A 194 -10.81 -4.20 -14.76
N GLY A 195 -11.38 -3.66 -15.85
CA GLY A 195 -12.82 -3.67 -16.10
C GLY A 195 -13.43 -5.08 -16.10
N PRO A 196 -12.89 -6.08 -16.78
CA PRO A 196 -13.41 -7.46 -16.78
C PRO A 196 -13.46 -8.09 -15.39
N ILE A 197 -12.47 -7.85 -14.55
CA ILE A 197 -12.44 -8.40 -13.18
C ILE A 197 -13.58 -7.84 -12.34
N LEU A 198 -13.92 -6.55 -12.54
CA LEU A 198 -15.03 -5.92 -11.86
C LEU A 198 -16.38 -6.50 -12.28
N THR A 199 -16.53 -6.94 -13.52
CA THR A 199 -17.83 -7.27 -14.13
C THR A 199 -18.11 -8.75 -14.32
N GLU A 200 -17.07 -9.59 -14.53
CA GLU A 200 -17.25 -10.97 -14.95
C GLU A 200 -17.01 -12.00 -13.82
N GLN A 201 -16.80 -11.55 -12.60
CA GLN A 201 -16.57 -12.43 -11.43
C GLN A 201 -15.43 -13.45 -11.64
N ILE A 202 -14.47 -13.13 -12.49
CA ILE A 202 -13.24 -13.89 -12.62
C ILE A 202 -12.44 -13.70 -11.32
N ILE A 203 -12.11 -14.82 -10.66
CA ILE A 203 -11.30 -14.79 -9.43
C ILE A 203 -9.84 -15.06 -9.82
N PRO A 204 -8.99 -14.04 -9.92
CA PRO A 204 -7.57 -14.23 -10.13
C PRO A 204 -6.95 -14.87 -8.88
N THR A 205 -5.97 -15.74 -9.06
CA THR A 205 -5.37 -16.50 -7.96
C THR A 205 -4.04 -15.92 -7.47
N THR A 206 -3.39 -15.08 -8.27
CA THR A 206 -2.05 -14.55 -7.95
C THR A 206 -1.83 -13.14 -8.51
N GLY A 207 -0.83 -12.47 -7.93
CA GLY A 207 -0.33 -11.19 -8.42
C GLY A 207 -1.27 -10.01 -8.24
N MET A 208 -0.98 -8.92 -8.95
CA MET A 208 -1.70 -7.65 -8.82
C MET A 208 -3.21 -7.78 -9.11
N TYR A 209 -3.62 -8.71 -9.94
CA TYR A 209 -5.03 -8.95 -10.24
C TYR A 209 -5.77 -9.59 -9.06
N SER A 210 -5.09 -10.47 -8.31
CA SER A 210 -5.64 -11.05 -7.08
C SER A 210 -5.77 -9.99 -5.98
N GLU A 211 -4.74 -9.15 -5.80
CA GLU A 211 -4.80 -8.03 -4.86
C GLU A 211 -5.95 -7.09 -5.21
N PHE A 212 -6.07 -6.67 -6.47
CA PHE A 212 -7.17 -5.85 -6.93
C PHE A 212 -8.55 -6.47 -6.65
N PHE A 213 -8.72 -7.77 -6.91
CA PHE A 213 -9.97 -8.48 -6.64
C PHE A 213 -10.30 -8.47 -5.15
N ASN A 214 -9.31 -8.74 -4.29
CA ASN A 214 -9.46 -8.75 -2.84
C ASN A 214 -9.78 -7.35 -2.30
N ASP A 215 -9.11 -6.33 -2.81
CA ASP A 215 -9.34 -4.92 -2.47
C ASP A 215 -10.77 -4.51 -2.80
N MET A 216 -11.24 -4.80 -4.02
CA MET A 216 -12.60 -4.51 -4.42
C MET A 216 -13.63 -5.28 -3.59
N ALA A 217 -13.35 -6.53 -3.22
CA ALA A 217 -14.20 -7.32 -2.34
C ALA A 217 -14.23 -6.72 -0.92
N GLY A 218 -13.10 -6.25 -0.41
CA GLY A 218 -12.98 -5.54 0.86
C GLY A 218 -13.76 -4.24 0.86
N LEU A 219 -13.57 -3.39 -0.15
CA LEU A 219 -14.29 -2.13 -0.34
C LEU A 219 -15.82 -2.34 -0.39
N ASN A 220 -16.28 -3.46 -0.93
CA ASN A 220 -17.69 -3.76 -1.01
C ASN A 220 -18.36 -4.00 0.36
N ARG A 221 -17.60 -4.34 1.38
CA ARG A 221 -18.10 -4.53 2.76
C ARG A 221 -18.15 -3.22 3.54
N ILE A 222 -17.52 -2.16 3.05
CA ILE A 222 -17.45 -0.85 3.70
C ILE A 222 -18.60 0.02 3.20
N LYS A 223 -19.32 0.66 4.12
CA LYS A 223 -20.32 1.66 3.75
C LYS A 223 -19.63 2.95 3.27
N PRO A 224 -20.17 3.65 2.27
CA PRO A 224 -19.66 4.96 1.88
C PRO A 224 -19.60 5.89 3.09
N ARG A 225 -18.50 6.64 3.22
CA ARG A 225 -18.32 7.65 4.27
C ARG A 225 -18.52 9.04 3.64
N PRO A 226 -19.20 9.98 4.29
CA PRO A 226 -19.43 11.31 3.72
C PRO A 226 -18.14 12.12 3.51
N ASP A 227 -17.05 11.79 4.21
CA ASP A 227 -15.82 12.58 4.24
C ASP A 227 -14.60 11.85 3.62
N THR A 228 -14.82 10.89 2.71
CA THR A 228 -13.74 10.04 2.18
C THR A 228 -12.91 10.67 1.08
N ALA A 229 -13.52 11.53 0.26
CA ALA A 229 -12.84 12.30 -0.77
C ALA A 229 -13.35 13.74 -0.77
N SER A 230 -12.52 14.67 -1.26
CA SER A 230 -12.98 16.04 -1.43
C SER A 230 -14.11 16.09 -2.45
N ASP A 231 -15.06 17.02 -2.28
CA ASP A 231 -16.15 17.27 -3.24
C ASP A 231 -15.64 17.47 -4.66
N ILE A 232 -14.43 18.04 -4.79
CA ILE A 232 -13.77 18.25 -6.09
C ILE A 232 -13.47 16.91 -6.76
N VAL A 233 -12.89 15.95 -6.05
CA VAL A 233 -12.58 14.61 -6.60
C VAL A 233 -13.86 13.91 -7.06
N LEU A 234 -14.90 13.92 -6.23
CA LEU A 234 -16.17 13.28 -6.57
C LEU A 234 -16.86 13.96 -7.76
N HIS A 235 -16.77 15.28 -7.84
CA HIS A 235 -17.29 16.05 -8.98
C HIS A 235 -16.55 15.72 -10.29
N LEU A 236 -15.21 15.61 -10.24
CA LEU A 236 -14.41 15.23 -11.41
C LEU A 236 -14.76 13.81 -11.88
N PHE A 237 -14.95 12.85 -10.97
CA PHE A 237 -15.44 11.52 -11.35
C PHE A 237 -16.82 11.56 -12.01
N LYS A 238 -17.75 12.32 -11.47
CA LYS A 238 -19.08 12.46 -12.05
C LYS A 238 -19.01 13.06 -13.45
N THR A 239 -18.10 14.00 -13.67
CA THR A 239 -17.91 14.66 -14.96
C THR A 239 -17.32 13.71 -16.00
N ILE A 240 -16.24 12.98 -15.69
CA ILE A 240 -15.60 12.06 -16.66
C ILE A 240 -16.48 10.86 -17.00
N LEU A 241 -17.25 10.37 -16.01
CA LEU A 241 -18.17 9.26 -16.20
C LEU A 241 -19.49 9.70 -16.84
N GLU A 242 -19.83 10.99 -16.78
CA GLU A 242 -21.17 11.52 -17.16
C GLU A 242 -22.29 10.80 -16.36
N GLY A 243 -21.97 10.36 -15.16
CA GLY A 243 -22.81 9.55 -14.31
C GLY A 243 -22.08 9.05 -13.08
N GLU A 244 -22.55 7.94 -12.53
CA GLU A 244 -22.06 7.39 -11.29
C GLU A 244 -22.15 5.86 -11.27
N VAL A 245 -21.13 5.21 -10.67
CA VAL A 245 -21.16 3.78 -10.43
C VAL A 245 -21.38 3.52 -8.94
N ASN A 246 -22.37 2.67 -8.67
CA ASN A 246 -22.68 2.19 -7.32
C ASN A 246 -22.82 0.66 -7.34
N LYS A 247 -22.64 0.02 -6.18
CA LYS A 247 -22.93 -1.39 -6.02
C LYS A 247 -24.34 -1.57 -5.49
N GLU A 248 -25.14 -2.35 -6.19
CA GLU A 248 -26.46 -2.79 -5.77
C GLU A 248 -26.43 -4.32 -5.61
N GLU A 249 -26.69 -4.79 -4.39
CA GLU A 249 -26.57 -6.20 -4.03
C GLU A 249 -25.24 -6.82 -4.45
N THR A 250 -25.24 -7.61 -5.51
CA THR A 250 -24.03 -8.29 -6.05
C THR A 250 -23.47 -7.64 -7.32
N THR A 251 -24.18 -6.67 -7.92
CA THR A 251 -23.87 -6.11 -9.23
C THR A 251 -23.48 -4.64 -9.13
N TYR A 252 -22.54 -4.20 -9.96
CA TYR A 252 -22.22 -2.80 -10.12
C TYR A 252 -23.14 -2.18 -11.18
N ILE A 253 -23.81 -1.10 -10.80
CA ILE A 253 -24.76 -0.37 -11.65
C ILE A 253 -24.15 1.00 -12.00
N TYR A 254 -24.14 1.31 -13.28
CA TYR A 254 -23.82 2.62 -13.81
C TYR A 254 -25.10 3.38 -14.08
N THR A 255 -25.24 4.56 -13.48
CA THR A 255 -26.42 5.41 -13.58
C THR A 255 -26.05 6.77 -14.15
N THR A 256 -26.75 7.21 -15.18
CA THR A 256 -26.75 8.55 -15.77
C THR A 256 -28.05 9.27 -15.47
N ASN A 257 -28.21 10.50 -15.98
CA ASN A 257 -29.48 11.20 -15.87
C ASN A 257 -30.65 10.49 -16.62
N ASP A 258 -30.30 9.75 -17.69
CA ASP A 258 -31.29 9.20 -18.63
C ASP A 258 -31.43 7.67 -18.55
N ALA A 259 -30.45 6.97 -17.96
CA ALA A 259 -30.41 5.51 -17.96
C ALA A 259 -29.69 4.93 -16.76
N SER A 260 -30.08 3.69 -16.43
CA SER A 260 -29.35 2.87 -15.44
C SER A 260 -29.13 1.48 -16.04
N MET A 261 -27.91 0.97 -15.93
CA MET A 261 -27.53 -0.33 -16.51
C MET A 261 -26.41 -1.00 -15.70
N PRO A 262 -26.27 -2.33 -15.78
CA PRO A 262 -25.10 -3.02 -15.23
C PRO A 262 -23.80 -2.48 -15.86
N VAL A 263 -22.75 -2.32 -15.04
CA VAL A 263 -21.43 -1.85 -15.52
C VAL A 263 -20.86 -2.76 -16.62
N SER A 264 -21.22 -4.06 -16.63
CA SER A 264 -20.86 -5.00 -17.70
C SER A 264 -21.38 -4.59 -19.08
N ALA A 265 -22.53 -3.91 -19.13
CA ALA A 265 -23.13 -3.40 -20.37
C ALA A 265 -22.63 -1.99 -20.74
N ALA A 266 -21.90 -1.31 -19.84
CA ALA A 266 -21.39 0.02 -20.08
C ALA A 266 -20.12 0.00 -20.97
N ALA A 267 -19.75 1.18 -21.49
CA ALA A 267 -18.54 1.35 -22.28
C ALA A 267 -17.28 0.92 -21.51
N ALA A 268 -16.25 0.44 -22.23
CA ALA A 268 -14.97 0.02 -21.64
C ALA A 268 -14.36 1.11 -20.75
N SER A 269 -14.41 2.36 -21.17
CA SER A 269 -13.93 3.52 -20.39
C SER A 269 -14.60 3.62 -19.02
N ILE A 270 -15.91 3.38 -18.92
CA ILE A 270 -16.64 3.38 -17.64
C ILE A 270 -16.13 2.27 -16.72
N ARG A 271 -15.97 1.05 -17.27
CA ARG A 271 -15.47 -0.11 -16.52
C ARG A 271 -14.06 0.10 -15.97
N GLU A 272 -13.20 0.79 -16.71
CA GLU A 272 -11.81 1.09 -16.28
C GLU A 272 -11.75 2.20 -15.22
N ILE A 273 -12.63 3.20 -15.27
CA ILE A 273 -12.67 4.31 -14.29
C ILE A 273 -13.37 3.91 -12.98
N ALA A 274 -14.41 3.08 -13.08
CA ALA A 274 -15.29 2.73 -11.96
C ALA A 274 -14.55 2.29 -10.67
N PRO A 275 -13.52 1.42 -10.71
CA PRO A 275 -12.81 1.01 -9.51
C PRO A 275 -12.22 2.17 -8.72
N LEU A 276 -11.62 3.14 -9.40
CA LEU A 276 -11.02 4.30 -8.75
C LEU A 276 -12.07 5.22 -8.13
N GLN A 277 -13.23 5.38 -8.79
CA GLN A 277 -14.38 6.09 -8.21
C GLN A 277 -14.91 5.39 -6.95
N ILE A 278 -15.07 4.07 -7.00
CA ILE A 278 -15.56 3.27 -5.86
C ILE A 278 -14.61 3.42 -4.67
N LEU A 279 -13.30 3.33 -4.91
CA LEU A 279 -12.27 3.53 -3.90
C LEU A 279 -12.42 4.92 -3.27
N ALA A 280 -12.46 5.98 -4.09
CA ALA A 280 -12.58 7.36 -3.60
C ALA A 280 -13.84 7.62 -2.77
N LYS A 281 -14.94 6.91 -3.03
CA LYS A 281 -16.20 7.01 -2.26
C LYS A 281 -16.13 6.30 -0.91
N LYS A 282 -15.26 5.33 -0.74
CA LYS A 282 -15.30 4.39 0.39
C LYS A 282 -14.11 4.50 1.32
N GLN A 283 -13.00 5.07 0.85
CA GLN A 283 -11.77 5.21 1.60
C GLN A 283 -11.41 6.67 1.86
N ASP A 284 -10.77 6.93 2.99
CA ASP A 284 -10.06 8.18 3.22
C ASP A 284 -8.80 8.19 2.35
N VAL A 285 -8.92 8.73 1.14
CA VAL A 285 -7.82 8.71 0.15
C VAL A 285 -6.56 9.40 0.64
N SER A 286 -6.67 10.31 1.62
CA SER A 286 -5.51 10.99 2.20
C SER A 286 -4.56 10.06 2.96
N LYS A 287 -5.01 8.85 3.26
CA LYS A 287 -4.26 7.80 3.95
C LYS A 287 -3.99 6.57 3.08
N CYS A 288 -4.18 6.70 1.78
CA CYS A 288 -4.02 5.60 0.84
C CYS A 288 -2.76 5.77 -0.03
N ALA A 289 -2.08 4.65 -0.29
CA ALA A 289 -1.13 4.55 -1.39
C ALA A 289 -1.79 3.78 -2.53
N ILE A 290 -1.86 4.40 -3.72
CA ILE A 290 -2.63 3.89 -4.84
C ILE A 290 -1.72 3.77 -6.06
N LEU A 291 -1.49 2.55 -6.52
CA LEU A 291 -0.85 2.30 -7.80
C LEU A 291 -1.92 2.13 -8.87
N VAL A 292 -1.82 2.91 -9.95
CA VAL A 292 -2.71 2.79 -11.09
C VAL A 292 -1.88 2.54 -12.36
N GLU A 293 -2.04 1.36 -12.92
CA GLU A 293 -1.43 1.03 -14.20
C GLU A 293 -2.34 1.48 -15.34
N GLU A 294 -1.76 2.24 -16.28
CA GLU A 294 -2.42 2.71 -17.49
C GLU A 294 -3.82 3.31 -17.25
N PRO A 295 -3.94 4.39 -16.45
CA PRO A 295 -5.24 5.01 -16.15
C PRO A 295 -5.92 5.55 -17.42
N GLU A 296 -5.17 5.78 -18.50
CA GLU A 296 -5.65 6.22 -19.79
C GLU A 296 -6.25 5.13 -20.68
N ALA A 297 -6.14 3.85 -20.29
CA ALA A 297 -6.60 2.73 -21.10
C ALA A 297 -8.08 2.89 -21.48
N HIS A 298 -8.38 2.68 -22.77
CA HIS A 298 -9.73 2.81 -23.34
C HIS A 298 -10.36 4.22 -23.25
N LEU A 299 -9.59 5.27 -22.90
CA LEU A 299 -10.08 6.64 -22.82
C LEU A 299 -9.81 7.42 -24.11
N HIS A 300 -10.82 8.18 -24.56
CA HIS A 300 -10.61 9.22 -25.56
C HIS A 300 -9.63 10.30 -25.05
N PRO A 301 -8.78 10.91 -25.90
CA PRO A 301 -7.77 11.90 -25.48
C PRO A 301 -8.28 12.97 -24.50
N LEU A 302 -9.49 13.50 -24.72
CA LEU A 302 -10.09 14.45 -23.79
C LEU A 302 -10.29 13.86 -22.39
N LYS A 303 -10.79 12.62 -22.30
CA LYS A 303 -11.00 11.92 -21.02
C LYS A 303 -9.67 11.51 -20.37
N GLN A 304 -8.59 11.31 -21.14
CA GLN A 304 -7.25 11.08 -20.58
C GLN A 304 -6.75 12.30 -19.79
N ARG A 305 -6.97 13.53 -20.30
CA ARG A 305 -6.64 14.76 -19.56
C ARG A 305 -7.48 14.90 -18.29
N MET A 306 -8.78 14.64 -18.38
CA MET A 306 -9.66 14.65 -17.20
C MET A 306 -9.22 13.60 -16.14
N MET A 307 -8.71 12.45 -16.57
CA MET A 307 -8.15 11.45 -15.65
C MET A 307 -6.87 11.95 -14.98
N ALA A 308 -6.01 12.68 -15.68
CA ALA A 308 -4.85 13.33 -15.09
C ALA A 308 -5.26 14.36 -14.02
N ASP A 309 -6.33 15.14 -14.28
CA ASP A 309 -6.90 16.07 -13.29
C ASP A 309 -7.40 15.33 -12.03
N ILE A 310 -8.06 14.17 -12.20
CA ILE A 310 -8.52 13.33 -11.09
C ILE A 310 -7.32 12.85 -10.26
N ILE A 311 -6.27 12.32 -10.89
CA ILE A 311 -5.07 11.84 -10.19
C ILE A 311 -4.36 13.00 -9.47
N GLY A 312 -4.27 14.16 -10.11
CA GLY A 312 -3.75 15.36 -9.46
C GLY A 312 -4.57 15.78 -8.25
N ALA A 313 -5.90 15.73 -8.32
CA ALA A 313 -6.80 16.04 -7.23
C ALA A 313 -6.70 15.01 -6.08
N LEU A 314 -6.60 13.71 -6.39
CA LEU A 314 -6.36 12.65 -5.39
C LEU A 314 -5.03 12.88 -4.66
N SER A 315 -3.95 13.14 -5.39
CA SER A 315 -2.64 13.43 -4.80
C SER A 315 -2.68 14.72 -3.96
N HIS A 316 -3.37 15.76 -4.42
CA HIS A 316 -3.55 17.00 -3.66
C HIS A 316 -4.35 16.77 -2.37
N SER A 317 -5.28 15.82 -2.38
CA SER A 317 -6.04 15.39 -1.19
C SER A 317 -5.21 14.54 -0.21
N GLY A 318 -3.94 14.26 -0.52
CA GLY A 318 -3.01 13.54 0.35
C GLY A 318 -2.72 12.09 -0.04
N ALA A 319 -3.36 11.56 -1.07
CA ALA A 319 -3.07 10.20 -1.55
C ALA A 319 -1.64 10.08 -2.09
N PHE A 320 -1.00 8.96 -1.79
CA PHE A 320 0.29 8.59 -2.40
C PHE A 320 0.02 7.84 -3.72
N MET A 321 0.38 8.46 -4.84
CA MET A 321 0.02 7.95 -6.15
C MET A 321 1.25 7.43 -6.91
N GLN A 322 1.16 6.21 -7.44
CA GLN A 322 2.14 5.63 -8.37
C GLN A 322 1.41 5.32 -9.69
N ILE A 323 1.87 5.92 -10.78
CA ILE A 323 1.17 5.87 -12.06
C ILE A 323 2.13 5.37 -13.13
N THR A 324 1.69 4.40 -13.93
CA THR A 324 2.35 4.08 -15.20
C THR A 324 1.50 4.61 -16.36
N THR A 325 2.11 5.16 -17.38
CA THR A 325 1.38 5.67 -18.54
C THR A 325 2.18 5.55 -19.83
N HIS A 326 1.46 5.40 -20.94
CA HIS A 326 1.97 5.49 -22.31
C HIS A 326 1.48 6.76 -23.03
N SER A 327 0.64 7.55 -22.37
CA SER A 327 -0.05 8.66 -22.99
C SER A 327 0.70 9.98 -22.86
N ASP A 328 1.03 10.61 -23.99
CA ASP A 328 1.52 12.00 -24.03
C ASP A 328 0.45 13.00 -23.56
N TYR A 329 -0.83 12.68 -23.74
CA TYR A 329 -1.94 13.54 -23.29
C TYR A 329 -2.08 13.57 -21.78
N PHE A 330 -1.61 12.54 -21.12
CA PHE A 330 -1.62 12.45 -19.65
C PHE A 330 -0.54 13.32 -19.01
N LEU A 331 0.54 13.61 -19.75
CA LEU A 331 1.70 14.37 -19.27
C LEU A 331 1.63 15.88 -19.57
N ARG A 332 0.66 16.31 -20.37
CA ARG A 332 0.46 17.71 -20.80
C ARG A 332 -0.67 18.37 -20.04
#